data_5abc3d2d55dceda4e77501b60871a0ef
#
_entry.id   5abc3d2d55dceda4e77501b60871a0ef
#
_cell.length_a   1.000
_cell.length_b   1.000
_cell.length_c   1.000
_cell.angle_alpha   90.00
_cell.angle_beta   90.00
_cell.angle_gamma   90.00
#
_symmetry.space_group_name_H-M   'P 1'
#
loop_
_entity.id
_entity.type
_entity.pdbx_description
1 polymer ?
#
loop_
_entity_poly.entity_id
_entity_poly.type
_entity_poly.pdbx_seq_one_letter_code
_entity_poly.pdbx_strand_id
1 'polypeptide(L)'
;MMAEQPFMNIVVWGPLLIGILALIVFVRRQFTLKSPMLNLRVFKYGMFNLGALMVFLVILCILGSGIILPIYIKGSLMFSAIMAGLILLPGNIMNLILSPIIGQLFDKFGAKIFGIFGFVILFISMLIFAFTISAHTPVWMIICNFMLMFIGITMIMMPAQTNALNQLPKELYPDGSATITTLIQVAGSAGTTIAITIYTIAMKHFSETHEKISETVLIAHGAEKAFWYLVVLAFIGLICSLFVKKPKVDN
;
A
#
# COMPACT_ATOMS: atom_id res chain seq x y z
N MET A 1 27.71 -11.90 -8.49
CA MET A 1 27.48 -13.34 -8.28
C MET A 1 26.74 -13.51 -6.96
N MET A 2 25.45 -13.29 -6.91
CA MET A 2 24.60 -13.78 -5.82
C MET A 2 23.81 -14.93 -6.39
N ALA A 3 24.19 -16.13 -5.94
CA ALA A 3 23.66 -17.39 -6.39
C ALA A 3 22.13 -17.40 -6.28
N GLU A 4 21.48 -17.84 -7.33
CA GLU A 4 20.09 -18.26 -7.35
C GLU A 4 19.86 -19.21 -6.19
N GLN A 5 19.20 -18.72 -5.16
CA GLN A 5 18.67 -19.60 -4.13
C GLN A 5 17.33 -20.12 -4.68
N PRO A 6 17.22 -21.41 -5.06
CA PRO A 6 15.95 -21.94 -5.52
C PRO A 6 14.92 -21.80 -4.41
N PHE A 7 13.68 -21.45 -4.77
CA PHE A 7 12.53 -21.29 -3.86
C PHE A 7 12.26 -22.51 -2.95
N MET A 8 13.00 -23.60 -3.09
CA MET A 8 12.94 -24.80 -2.25
C MET A 8 13.99 -24.87 -1.14
N ASN A 9 14.75 -23.81 -0.89
CA ASN A 9 15.80 -23.84 0.15
C ASN A 9 15.19 -23.64 1.55
N ILE A 10 15.61 -24.47 2.50
CA ILE A 10 15.19 -24.45 3.91
C ILE A 10 15.46 -23.08 4.57
N VAL A 11 16.41 -22.32 4.05
CA VAL A 11 16.74 -20.95 4.48
C VAL A 11 15.59 -19.96 4.21
N VAL A 12 14.73 -20.21 3.20
CA VAL A 12 13.56 -19.39 2.88
C VAL A 12 12.34 -19.92 3.62
N TRP A 13 12.10 -21.22 3.57
CA TRP A 13 10.91 -21.85 4.16
C TRP A 13 10.96 -21.97 5.68
N GLY A 14 12.17 -22.13 6.25
CA GLY A 14 12.35 -22.25 7.69
C GLY A 14 11.81 -21.04 8.45
N PRO A 15 12.32 -19.80 8.21
CA PRO A 15 11.81 -18.60 8.87
C PRO A 15 10.33 -18.32 8.58
N LEU A 16 9.85 -18.62 7.36
CA LEU A 16 8.46 -18.44 6.98
C LEU A 16 7.52 -19.35 7.78
N LEU A 17 7.86 -20.63 7.91
CA LEU A 17 7.09 -21.59 8.71
C LEU A 17 7.10 -21.23 10.19
N ILE A 18 8.26 -20.84 10.73
CA ILE A 18 8.38 -20.38 12.13
C ILE A 18 7.51 -19.14 12.33
N GLY A 19 7.54 -18.17 11.41
CA GLY A 19 6.72 -16.96 11.47
C GLY A 19 5.23 -17.28 11.45
N ILE A 20 4.77 -18.16 10.56
CA ILE A 20 3.38 -18.58 10.48
C ILE A 20 2.95 -19.31 11.75
N LEU A 21 3.75 -20.24 12.25
CA LEU A 21 3.45 -20.97 13.48
C LEU A 21 3.38 -20.04 14.69
N ALA A 22 4.34 -19.12 14.82
CA ALA A 22 4.33 -18.10 15.86
C ALA A 22 3.07 -17.23 15.81
N LEU A 23 2.65 -16.83 14.60
CA LEU A 23 1.45 -16.02 14.38
C LEU A 23 0.18 -16.81 14.75
N ILE A 24 0.08 -18.08 14.39
CA ILE A 24 -1.03 -18.95 14.77
C ILE A 24 -1.11 -19.11 16.30
N VAL A 25 0.02 -19.37 16.94
CA VAL A 25 0.11 -19.48 18.41
C VAL A 25 -0.28 -18.17 19.08
N PHE A 26 0.22 -17.04 18.57
CA PHE A 26 -0.12 -15.71 19.06
C PHE A 26 -1.64 -15.46 18.98
N VAL A 27 -2.24 -15.65 17.80
CA VAL A 27 -3.68 -15.46 17.58
C VAL A 27 -4.51 -16.35 18.50
N ARG A 28 -4.18 -17.63 18.59
CA ARG A 28 -4.88 -18.56 19.52
C ARG A 28 -4.79 -18.09 20.97
N ARG A 29 -3.61 -17.63 21.39
CA ARG A 29 -3.41 -17.12 22.77
C ARG A 29 -4.23 -15.86 23.02
N GLN A 30 -4.38 -14.96 22.03
CA GLN A 30 -5.22 -13.77 22.18
C GLN A 30 -6.70 -14.10 22.43
N PHE A 31 -7.22 -15.19 21.87
CA PHE A 31 -8.60 -15.63 22.11
C PHE A 31 -8.81 -16.24 23.51
N THR A 32 -7.76 -16.74 24.17
CA THR A 32 -7.85 -17.43 25.46
C THR A 32 -7.56 -16.51 26.66
N LEU A 33 -6.95 -15.36 26.44
CA LEU A 33 -6.61 -14.42 27.50
C LEU A 33 -7.83 -13.62 27.97
N LYS A 34 -7.95 -13.38 29.28
CA LYS A 34 -9.00 -12.52 29.88
C LYS A 34 -8.81 -11.03 29.53
N SER A 35 -7.57 -10.58 29.35
CA SER A 35 -7.18 -9.25 28.89
C SER A 35 -6.14 -9.40 27.76
N PRO A 36 -6.59 -9.63 26.51
CA PRO A 36 -5.69 -9.77 25.38
C PRO A 36 -5.04 -8.43 25.03
N MET A 37 -3.78 -8.45 24.56
CA MET A 37 -3.11 -7.25 24.04
C MET A 37 -3.75 -6.72 22.76
N LEU A 38 -4.38 -7.61 21.96
CA LEU A 38 -5.18 -7.29 20.79
C LEU A 38 -6.54 -7.99 20.94
N ASN A 39 -7.58 -7.22 21.18
CA ASN A 39 -8.93 -7.75 21.30
C ASN A 39 -9.54 -7.95 19.91
N LEU A 40 -9.39 -9.17 19.39
CA LEU A 40 -9.89 -9.52 18.04
C LEU A 40 -11.42 -9.42 17.91
N ARG A 41 -12.15 -9.06 18.97
CA ARG A 41 -13.59 -8.77 18.90
C ARG A 41 -13.91 -7.58 18.01
N VAL A 42 -12.95 -6.69 17.75
CA VAL A 42 -13.10 -5.57 16.78
C VAL A 42 -13.48 -6.07 15.39
N PHE A 43 -13.03 -7.26 15.00
CA PHE A 43 -13.37 -7.88 13.71
C PHE A 43 -14.84 -8.35 13.59
N LYS A 44 -15.62 -8.36 14.67
CA LYS A 44 -17.06 -8.59 14.61
C LYS A 44 -17.83 -7.44 13.96
N TYR A 45 -17.23 -6.26 13.90
CA TYR A 45 -17.83 -5.06 13.32
C TYR A 45 -17.48 -4.95 11.83
N GLY A 46 -18.44 -5.27 10.96
CA GLY A 46 -18.20 -5.32 9.50
C GLY A 46 -17.70 -4.01 8.91
N MET A 47 -18.15 -2.86 9.42
CA MET A 47 -17.67 -1.55 8.94
C MET A 47 -16.25 -1.24 9.41
N PHE A 48 -15.85 -1.71 10.60
CA PHE A 48 -14.46 -1.66 11.03
C PHE A 48 -13.56 -2.48 10.08
N ASN A 49 -13.99 -3.70 9.75
CA ASN A 49 -13.23 -4.58 8.84
C ASN A 49 -13.05 -3.93 7.46
N LEU A 50 -14.10 -3.29 6.95
CA LEU A 50 -14.05 -2.62 5.66
C LEU A 50 -13.06 -1.44 5.68
N GLY A 51 -13.11 -0.59 6.71
CA GLY A 51 -12.17 0.52 6.87
C GLY A 51 -10.73 0.04 7.08
N ALA A 52 -10.53 -0.99 7.91
CA ALA A 52 -9.22 -1.61 8.11
C ALA A 52 -8.65 -2.21 6.82
N LEU A 53 -9.49 -2.86 6.00
CA LEU A 53 -9.10 -3.38 4.68
C LEU A 53 -8.72 -2.25 3.72
N MET A 54 -9.46 -1.14 3.71
CA MET A 54 -9.11 0.02 2.88
C MET A 54 -7.74 0.59 3.26
N VAL A 55 -7.47 0.75 4.57
CA VAL A 55 -6.16 1.18 5.08
C VAL A 55 -5.08 0.19 4.66
N PHE A 56 -5.32 -1.11 4.81
CA PHE A 56 -4.39 -2.16 4.41
C PHE A 56 -4.01 -2.06 2.94
N LEU A 57 -5.00 -1.94 2.03
CA LEU A 57 -4.78 -1.83 0.59
C LEU A 57 -4.00 -0.56 0.20
N VAL A 58 -4.29 0.56 0.85
CA VAL A 58 -3.57 1.82 0.60
C VAL A 58 -2.12 1.72 1.03
N ILE A 59 -1.84 1.10 2.18
CA ILE A 59 -0.46 0.91 2.66
C ILE A 59 0.33 -0.02 1.72
N LEU A 60 -0.29 -1.08 1.20
CA LEU A 60 0.33 -1.91 0.15
C LEU A 60 0.74 -1.06 -1.06
N CYS A 61 -0.14 -0.15 -1.51
CA CYS A 61 0.17 0.75 -2.62
C CYS A 61 1.26 1.76 -2.28
N ILE A 62 1.23 2.38 -1.08
CA ILE A 62 2.23 3.37 -0.65
C ILE A 62 3.63 2.74 -0.60
N LEU A 63 3.79 1.64 0.13
CA LEU A 63 5.10 1.06 0.35
C LEU A 63 5.58 0.26 -0.86
N GLY A 64 4.66 -0.35 -1.63
CA GLY A 64 5.00 -0.96 -2.92
C GLY A 64 5.53 0.07 -3.92
N SER A 65 4.84 1.18 -4.13
CA SER A 65 5.33 2.25 -5.01
C SER A 65 6.56 2.95 -4.44
N GLY A 66 6.63 3.13 -3.11
CA GLY A 66 7.73 3.78 -2.42
C GLY A 66 9.07 3.05 -2.56
N ILE A 67 9.09 1.74 -2.78
CA ILE A 67 10.31 0.97 -3.05
C ILE A 67 10.61 0.89 -4.56
N ILE A 68 9.60 0.72 -5.40
CA ILE A 68 9.77 0.55 -6.84
C ILE A 68 10.20 1.84 -7.54
N LEU A 69 9.62 3.00 -7.18
CA LEU A 69 9.95 4.28 -7.82
C LEU A 69 11.42 4.69 -7.65
N PRO A 70 12.03 4.66 -6.45
CA PRO A 70 13.46 4.94 -6.32
C PRO A 70 14.34 3.97 -7.09
N ILE A 71 14.01 2.68 -7.12
CA ILE A 71 14.74 1.67 -7.89
C ILE A 71 14.69 2.02 -9.39
N TYR A 72 13.49 2.33 -9.89
CA TYR A 72 13.27 2.71 -11.28
C TYR A 72 14.00 4.02 -11.65
N ILE A 73 13.88 5.07 -10.83
CA ILE A 73 14.52 6.37 -11.10
C ILE A 73 16.06 6.23 -11.14
N LYS A 74 16.62 5.44 -10.23
CA LYS A 74 18.08 5.22 -10.20
C LYS A 74 18.56 4.29 -11.31
N GLY A 75 17.88 3.18 -11.51
CA GLY A 75 18.36 2.12 -12.39
C GLY A 75 17.99 2.31 -13.85
N SER A 76 16.76 2.78 -14.14
CA SER A 76 16.30 2.96 -15.52
C SER A 76 16.59 4.37 -16.05
N LEU A 77 16.30 5.41 -15.25
CA LEU A 77 16.53 6.80 -15.65
C LEU A 77 17.93 7.32 -15.29
N MET A 78 18.76 6.50 -14.64
CA MET A 78 20.16 6.76 -14.32
C MET A 78 20.41 8.01 -13.43
N PHE A 79 19.42 8.41 -12.63
CA PHE A 79 19.57 9.49 -11.67
C PHE A 79 20.27 9.03 -10.39
N SER A 80 20.94 9.99 -9.70
CA SER A 80 21.50 9.71 -8.38
C SER A 80 20.42 9.44 -7.32
N ALA A 81 20.80 8.81 -6.21
CA ALA A 81 19.88 8.56 -5.09
C ALA A 81 19.30 9.88 -4.50
N ILE A 82 20.10 10.94 -4.48
CA ILE A 82 19.66 12.27 -4.01
C ILE A 82 18.60 12.84 -4.96
N MET A 83 18.83 12.75 -6.28
CA MET A 83 17.87 13.20 -7.28
C MET A 83 16.57 12.38 -7.22
N ALA A 84 16.63 11.07 -7.02
CA ALA A 84 15.43 10.25 -6.83
C ALA A 84 14.60 10.74 -5.63
N GLY A 85 15.23 11.07 -4.52
CA GLY A 85 14.56 11.65 -3.37
C GLY A 85 13.92 13.01 -3.67
N LEU A 86 14.63 13.90 -4.39
CA LEU A 86 14.12 15.22 -4.77
C LEU A 86 12.94 15.12 -5.75
N ILE A 87 12.95 14.19 -6.69
CA ILE A 87 11.85 13.92 -7.64
C ILE A 87 10.59 13.49 -6.90
N LEU A 88 10.72 12.70 -5.83
CA LEU A 88 9.59 12.21 -5.06
C LEU A 88 9.16 13.16 -3.92
N LEU A 89 9.97 14.15 -3.58
CA LEU A 89 9.70 15.08 -2.48
C LEU A 89 8.40 15.88 -2.66
N PRO A 90 8.03 16.41 -3.87
CA PRO A 90 6.80 17.18 -4.04
C PRO A 90 5.53 16.41 -3.65
N GLY A 91 5.46 15.09 -3.91
CA GLY A 91 4.32 14.26 -3.50
C GLY A 91 4.19 14.17 -1.98
N ASN A 92 5.31 14.01 -1.27
CA ASN A 92 5.30 13.98 0.20
C ASN A 92 4.88 15.34 0.81
N ILE A 93 5.31 16.45 0.19
CA ILE A 93 4.88 17.81 0.58
C ILE A 93 3.38 17.99 0.35
N MET A 94 2.84 17.49 -0.77
CA MET A 94 1.39 17.52 -1.02
C MET A 94 0.61 16.79 0.08
N ASN A 95 1.07 15.63 0.52
CA ASN A 95 0.46 14.90 1.63
C ASN A 95 0.44 15.75 2.92
N LEU A 96 1.57 16.37 3.24
CA LEU A 96 1.70 17.23 4.43
C LEU A 96 0.71 18.39 4.41
N ILE A 97 0.60 19.08 3.26
CA ILE A 97 -0.29 20.25 3.10
C ILE A 97 -1.77 19.83 3.08
N LEU A 98 -2.09 18.75 2.37
CA LEU A 98 -3.48 18.34 2.19
C LEU A 98 -4.06 17.62 3.41
N SER A 99 -3.24 16.99 4.25
CA SER A 99 -3.70 16.22 5.40
C SER A 99 -4.63 17.03 6.34
N PRO A 100 -4.27 18.24 6.80
CA PRO A 100 -5.16 19.04 7.66
C PRO A 100 -6.41 19.54 6.91
N ILE A 101 -6.31 19.82 5.61
CA ILE A 101 -7.43 20.30 4.80
C ILE A 101 -8.46 19.18 4.63
N ILE A 102 -8.00 17.98 4.29
CA ILE A 102 -8.87 16.81 4.12
C ILE A 102 -9.50 16.42 5.45
N GLY A 103 -8.79 16.56 6.57
CA GLY A 103 -9.36 16.33 7.89
C GLY A 103 -10.59 17.21 8.16
N GLN A 104 -10.49 18.51 7.90
CA GLN A 104 -11.62 19.45 8.07
C GLN A 104 -12.78 19.19 7.08
N LEU A 105 -12.46 18.82 5.84
CA LEU A 105 -13.48 18.51 4.85
C LEU A 105 -14.18 17.16 5.15
N PHE A 106 -13.46 16.22 5.71
CA PHE A 106 -14.01 14.92 6.13
C PHE A 106 -15.17 15.08 7.11
N ASP A 107 -15.05 16.00 8.07
CA ASP A 107 -16.11 16.26 9.05
C ASP A 107 -17.42 16.75 8.38
N LYS A 108 -17.31 17.41 7.22
CA LYS A 108 -18.48 17.94 6.48
C LYS A 108 -19.09 16.92 5.51
N PHE A 109 -18.25 16.19 4.77
CA PHE A 109 -18.70 15.35 3.65
C PHE A 109 -18.75 13.85 3.98
N GLY A 110 -18.04 13.42 5.02
CA GLY A 110 -18.02 12.05 5.52
C GLY A 110 -17.12 11.09 4.74
N ALA A 111 -16.84 9.93 5.35
CA ALA A 111 -15.84 8.96 4.89
C ALA A 111 -16.13 8.36 3.51
N LYS A 112 -17.41 8.17 3.13
CA LYS A 112 -17.75 7.51 1.88
C LYS A 112 -17.29 8.28 0.66
N ILE A 113 -17.51 9.59 0.63
CA ILE A 113 -17.15 10.46 -0.50
C ILE A 113 -15.62 10.46 -0.65
N PHE A 114 -14.89 10.70 0.45
CA PHE A 114 -13.43 10.72 0.43
C PHE A 114 -12.82 9.37 0.07
N GLY A 115 -13.40 8.27 0.56
CA GLY A 115 -12.98 6.91 0.19
C GLY A 115 -13.11 6.65 -1.31
N ILE A 116 -14.25 6.97 -1.91
CA ILE A 116 -14.50 6.74 -3.35
C ILE A 116 -13.58 7.63 -4.20
N PHE A 117 -13.60 8.95 -4.00
CA PHE A 117 -12.76 9.86 -4.79
C PHE A 117 -11.26 9.59 -4.60
N GLY A 118 -10.84 9.30 -3.37
CA GLY A 118 -9.46 8.96 -3.08
C GLY A 118 -8.99 7.70 -3.82
N PHE A 119 -9.79 6.62 -3.81
CA PHE A 119 -9.45 5.40 -4.55
C PHE A 119 -9.55 5.57 -6.07
N VAL A 120 -10.47 6.40 -6.59
CA VAL A 120 -10.51 6.75 -8.01
C VAL A 120 -9.21 7.44 -8.43
N ILE A 121 -8.77 8.44 -7.67
CA ILE A 121 -7.52 9.17 -7.94
C ILE A 121 -6.32 8.23 -7.82
N LEU A 122 -6.26 7.40 -6.78
CA LEU A 122 -5.18 6.42 -6.58
C LEU A 122 -5.14 5.41 -7.73
N PHE A 123 -6.29 4.88 -8.15
CA PHE A 123 -6.40 3.93 -9.25
C PHE A 123 -5.92 4.56 -10.57
N ILE A 124 -6.37 5.78 -10.88
CA ILE A 124 -5.92 6.53 -12.07
C ILE A 124 -4.41 6.76 -12.03
N SER A 125 -3.88 7.16 -10.89
CA SER A 125 -2.43 7.36 -10.74
C SER A 125 -1.64 6.06 -10.94
N MET A 126 -2.10 4.92 -10.38
CA MET A 126 -1.45 3.62 -10.61
C MET A 126 -1.52 3.20 -12.07
N LEU A 127 -2.65 3.45 -12.76
CA LEU A 127 -2.78 3.21 -14.20
C LEU A 127 -1.81 4.08 -15.00
N ILE A 128 -1.70 5.37 -14.69
CA ILE A 128 -0.76 6.27 -15.38
C ILE A 128 0.67 5.72 -15.21
N PHE A 129 1.09 5.33 -14.01
CA PHE A 129 2.41 4.72 -13.82
C PHE A 129 2.56 3.43 -14.63
N ALA A 130 1.58 2.52 -14.58
CA ALA A 130 1.63 1.24 -15.29
C ALA A 130 1.76 1.40 -16.82
N PHE A 131 1.15 2.44 -17.40
CA PHE A 131 1.23 2.71 -18.84
C PHE A 131 2.41 3.58 -19.27
N THR A 132 2.94 4.42 -18.40
CA THR A 132 3.91 5.45 -18.78
C THR A 132 5.34 5.13 -18.35
N ILE A 133 5.53 4.19 -17.43
CA ILE A 133 6.88 3.77 -17.03
C ILE A 133 7.60 3.12 -18.21
N SER A 134 8.71 3.75 -18.61
CA SER A 134 9.60 3.32 -19.68
C SER A 134 11.02 3.82 -19.41
N ALA A 135 12.00 3.40 -20.20
CA ALA A 135 13.38 3.91 -20.08
C ALA A 135 13.52 5.40 -20.44
N HIS A 136 12.48 6.02 -20.99
CA HIS A 136 12.49 7.40 -21.47
C HIS A 136 11.39 8.29 -20.87
N THR A 137 10.74 7.86 -19.80
CA THR A 137 9.69 8.64 -19.13
C THR A 137 10.23 9.98 -18.64
N PRO A 138 9.60 11.10 -19.00
CA PRO A 138 10.06 12.42 -18.57
C PRO A 138 9.82 12.62 -17.07
N VAL A 139 10.78 13.21 -16.37
CA VAL A 139 10.77 13.38 -14.91
C VAL A 139 9.55 14.15 -14.41
N TRP A 140 9.12 15.20 -15.14
CA TRP A 140 7.94 15.98 -14.75
C TRP A 140 6.67 15.12 -14.63
N MET A 141 6.55 14.10 -15.49
CA MET A 141 5.41 13.19 -15.48
C MET A 141 5.41 12.32 -14.21
N ILE A 142 6.59 11.87 -13.77
CA ILE A 142 6.74 11.13 -12.52
C ILE A 142 6.36 12.02 -11.33
N ILE A 143 6.83 13.27 -11.31
CA ILE A 143 6.54 14.23 -10.24
C ILE A 143 5.03 14.48 -10.16
N CYS A 144 4.40 14.87 -11.28
CA CYS A 144 2.96 15.17 -11.31
C CYS A 144 2.12 13.96 -10.91
N ASN A 145 2.45 12.77 -11.42
CA ASN A 145 1.70 11.56 -11.10
C ASN A 145 1.92 11.10 -9.65
N PHE A 146 3.12 11.28 -9.11
CA PHE A 146 3.40 10.99 -7.70
C PHE A 146 2.65 11.95 -6.75
N MET A 147 2.53 13.22 -7.12
CA MET A 147 1.67 14.19 -6.41
C MET A 147 0.20 13.75 -6.46
N LEU A 148 -0.30 13.35 -7.65
CA LEU A 148 -1.66 12.84 -7.82
C LEU A 148 -1.91 11.60 -6.93
N MET A 149 -0.96 10.67 -6.90
CA MET A 149 -1.01 9.50 -6.03
C MET A 149 -1.20 9.89 -4.56
N PHE A 150 -0.41 10.85 -4.06
CA PHE A 150 -0.50 11.29 -2.67
C PHE A 150 -1.78 12.06 -2.36
N ILE A 151 -2.36 12.78 -3.31
CA ILE A 151 -3.71 13.36 -3.17
C ILE A 151 -4.73 12.25 -2.87
N GLY A 152 -4.74 11.18 -3.68
CA GLY A 152 -5.61 10.02 -3.48
C GLY A 152 -5.39 9.36 -2.12
N ILE A 153 -4.13 9.10 -1.76
CA ILE A 153 -3.74 8.48 -0.48
C ILE A 153 -4.24 9.29 0.71
N THR A 154 -4.02 10.61 0.71
CA THR A 154 -4.42 11.49 1.81
C THR A 154 -5.93 11.49 1.98
N MET A 155 -6.68 11.46 0.87
CA MET A 155 -8.15 11.37 0.89
C MET A 155 -8.67 10.06 1.47
N ILE A 156 -7.87 8.98 1.47
CA ILE A 156 -8.31 7.67 1.97
C ILE A 156 -7.88 7.46 3.41
N MET A 157 -6.60 7.71 3.73
CA MET A 157 -5.97 7.24 4.97
C MET A 157 -6.70 7.72 6.23
N MET A 158 -6.82 9.03 6.42
CA MET A 158 -7.45 9.58 7.60
C MET A 158 -8.95 9.25 7.69
N PRO A 159 -9.77 9.45 6.62
CA PRO A 159 -11.18 9.09 6.63
C PRO A 159 -11.44 7.61 6.88
N ALA A 160 -10.63 6.72 6.32
CA ALA A 160 -10.82 5.27 6.50
C ALA A 160 -10.53 4.84 7.94
N GLN A 161 -9.42 5.33 8.54
CA GLN A 161 -9.08 5.04 9.93
C GLN A 161 -10.13 5.57 10.91
N THR A 162 -10.49 6.85 10.77
CA THR A 162 -11.47 7.51 11.65
C THR A 162 -12.83 6.84 11.54
N ASN A 163 -13.30 6.56 10.31
CA ASN A 163 -14.58 5.87 10.13
C ASN A 163 -14.57 4.46 10.69
N ALA A 164 -13.47 3.71 10.53
CA ALA A 164 -13.34 2.38 11.10
C ALA A 164 -13.46 2.40 12.62
N LEU A 165 -12.74 3.30 13.29
CA LEU A 165 -12.79 3.42 14.75
C LEU A 165 -14.16 3.88 15.25
N ASN A 166 -14.78 4.85 14.57
CA ASN A 166 -16.11 5.36 14.94
C ASN A 166 -17.25 4.32 14.82
N GLN A 167 -17.00 3.16 14.23
CA GLN A 167 -17.96 2.05 14.19
C GLN A 167 -17.83 1.10 15.39
N LEU A 168 -16.83 1.31 16.25
CA LEU A 168 -16.62 0.51 17.45
C LEU A 168 -17.26 1.18 18.67
N PRO A 169 -17.69 0.39 19.69
CA PRO A 169 -17.93 0.91 21.03
C PRO A 169 -16.67 1.58 21.59
N LYS A 170 -16.86 2.62 22.42
CA LYS A 170 -15.74 3.40 22.98
C LYS A 170 -14.70 2.55 23.72
N GLU A 171 -15.17 1.50 24.39
CA GLU A 171 -14.32 0.54 25.12
C GLU A 171 -13.37 -0.22 24.21
N LEU A 172 -13.69 -0.37 22.92
CA LEU A 172 -12.88 -1.08 21.93
C LEU A 172 -12.00 -0.15 21.07
N TYR A 173 -12.04 1.18 21.28
CA TYR A 173 -11.24 2.13 20.51
C TYR A 173 -9.72 1.87 20.62
N PRO A 174 -9.16 1.63 21.82
CA PRO A 174 -7.73 1.30 21.95
C PRO A 174 -7.36 0.03 21.18
N ASP A 175 -8.21 -1.01 21.27
CA ASP A 175 -8.01 -2.29 20.58
C ASP A 175 -8.10 -2.11 19.05
N GLY A 176 -9.06 -1.32 18.59
CA GLY A 176 -9.21 -0.98 17.17
C GLY A 176 -7.99 -0.24 16.62
N SER A 177 -7.50 0.74 17.35
CA SER A 177 -6.30 1.51 16.98
C SER A 177 -5.05 0.61 16.93
N ALA A 178 -4.85 -0.22 17.94
CA ALA A 178 -3.74 -1.19 17.97
C ALA A 178 -3.83 -2.18 16.81
N THR A 179 -5.04 -2.65 16.48
CA THR A 179 -5.27 -3.56 15.33
C THR A 179 -4.93 -2.89 14.00
N ILE A 180 -5.40 -1.65 13.78
CA ILE A 180 -5.08 -0.90 12.54
C ILE A 180 -3.57 -0.67 12.43
N THR A 181 -2.90 -0.29 13.52
CA THR A 181 -1.45 -0.09 13.53
C THR A 181 -0.70 -1.36 13.18
N THR A 182 -1.14 -2.51 13.71
CA THR A 182 -0.56 -3.82 13.37
C THR A 182 -0.78 -4.16 11.90
N LEU A 183 -1.99 -3.92 11.37
CA LEU A 183 -2.31 -4.14 9.95
C LEU A 183 -1.46 -3.25 9.03
N ILE A 184 -1.19 -2.01 9.42
CA ILE A 184 -0.29 -1.10 8.68
C ILE A 184 1.11 -1.71 8.56
N GLN A 185 1.66 -2.26 9.63
CA GLN A 185 3.00 -2.88 9.60
C GLN A 185 3.04 -4.15 8.74
N VAL A 186 2.01 -4.99 8.87
CA VAL A 186 1.87 -6.19 8.03
C VAL A 186 1.70 -5.82 6.56
N ALA A 187 0.83 -4.85 6.26
CA ALA A 187 0.63 -4.36 4.90
C ALA A 187 1.92 -3.75 4.33
N GLY A 188 2.67 -3.03 5.16
CA GLY A 188 3.93 -2.41 4.75
C GLY A 188 4.97 -3.44 4.32
N SER A 189 5.22 -4.44 5.15
CA SER A 189 6.16 -5.51 4.82
C SER A 189 5.68 -6.38 3.64
N ALA A 190 4.39 -6.69 3.57
CA ALA A 190 3.82 -7.42 2.44
C ALA A 190 3.88 -6.62 1.14
N GLY A 191 3.52 -5.33 1.18
CA GLY A 191 3.53 -4.45 0.00
C GLY A 191 4.90 -4.32 -0.64
N THR A 192 5.92 -4.07 0.17
CA THR A 192 7.30 -4.01 -0.32
C THR A 192 7.78 -5.35 -0.87
N THR A 193 7.54 -6.45 -0.15
CA THR A 193 8.00 -7.78 -0.54
C THR A 193 7.33 -8.24 -1.83
N ILE A 194 6.01 -8.14 -1.94
CA ILE A 194 5.27 -8.58 -3.13
C ILE A 194 5.65 -7.71 -4.34
N ALA A 195 5.74 -6.38 -4.18
CA ALA A 195 6.12 -5.50 -5.26
C ALA A 195 7.54 -5.80 -5.80
N ILE A 196 8.52 -6.00 -4.91
CA ILE A 196 9.89 -6.38 -5.30
C ILE A 196 9.90 -7.77 -5.96
N THR A 197 9.13 -8.72 -5.45
CA THR A 197 9.06 -10.07 -6.02
C THR A 197 8.52 -10.03 -7.44
N ILE A 198 7.41 -9.34 -7.68
CA ILE A 198 6.82 -9.18 -9.02
C ILE A 198 7.82 -8.47 -9.95
N TYR A 199 8.43 -7.39 -9.48
CA TYR A 199 9.48 -6.66 -10.19
C TYR A 199 10.62 -7.59 -10.63
N THR A 200 11.16 -8.38 -9.71
CA THR A 200 12.29 -9.28 -9.98
C THR A 200 11.94 -10.42 -10.92
N ILE A 201 10.75 -11.04 -10.73
CA ILE A 201 10.26 -12.10 -11.63
C ILE A 201 10.04 -11.56 -13.04
N ALA A 202 9.44 -10.37 -13.16
CA ALA A 202 9.21 -9.75 -14.46
C ALA A 202 10.51 -9.43 -15.19
N MET A 203 11.52 -8.90 -14.47
CA MET A 203 12.86 -8.68 -15.04
C MET A 203 13.49 -9.99 -15.52
N LYS A 204 13.47 -11.03 -14.70
CA LYS A 204 14.06 -12.33 -15.03
C LYS A 204 13.41 -12.91 -16.29
N HIS A 205 12.09 -13.01 -16.31
CA HIS A 205 11.35 -13.55 -17.46
C HIS A 205 11.59 -12.75 -18.75
N PHE A 206 11.67 -11.43 -18.64
CA PHE A 206 11.92 -10.56 -19.79
C PHE A 206 13.36 -10.71 -20.33
N SER A 207 14.34 -10.89 -19.45
CA SER A 207 15.74 -11.13 -19.84
C SER A 207 15.94 -12.49 -20.50
N GLU A 208 15.18 -13.51 -20.13
CA GLU A 208 15.24 -14.86 -20.72
C GLU A 208 14.61 -14.93 -22.12
N THR A 209 13.63 -14.04 -22.39
CA THR A 209 12.90 -14.04 -23.68
C THR A 209 13.51 -13.11 -24.74
N HIS A 210 14.44 -12.24 -24.35
CA HIS A 210 15.01 -11.25 -25.26
C HIS A 210 16.54 -11.19 -25.10
N GLU A 211 17.28 -11.60 -26.10
CA GLU A 211 18.75 -11.46 -26.16
C GLU A 211 19.13 -9.98 -26.41
N LYS A 212 20.08 -9.42 -25.60
CA LYS A 212 20.68 -8.08 -25.75
C LYS A 212 19.78 -6.88 -25.41
N ILE A 213 19.04 -6.94 -24.30
CA ILE A 213 18.32 -5.76 -23.79
C ILE A 213 19.23 -4.93 -22.86
N SER A 214 19.08 -3.60 -22.92
CA SER A 214 19.76 -2.73 -21.97
C SER A 214 19.18 -2.89 -20.56
N GLU A 215 20.00 -2.79 -19.54
CA GLU A 215 19.59 -2.89 -18.14
C GLU A 215 18.51 -1.85 -17.78
N THR A 216 18.58 -0.66 -18.37
CA THR A 216 17.60 0.41 -18.19
C THR A 216 16.18 0.01 -18.62
N VAL A 217 16.04 -0.67 -19.77
CA VAL A 217 14.76 -1.18 -20.28
C VAL A 217 14.26 -2.33 -19.41
N LEU A 218 15.15 -3.20 -18.97
CA LEU A 218 14.82 -4.32 -18.09
C LEU A 218 14.24 -3.84 -16.76
N ILE A 219 14.86 -2.84 -16.14
CA ILE A 219 14.40 -2.23 -14.89
C ILE A 219 13.03 -1.55 -15.08
N ALA A 220 12.85 -0.83 -16.19
CA ALA A 220 11.58 -0.19 -16.51
C ALA A 220 10.45 -1.22 -16.66
N HIS A 221 10.71 -2.32 -17.36
CA HIS A 221 9.72 -3.40 -17.53
C HIS A 221 9.33 -4.04 -16.18
N GLY A 222 10.31 -4.33 -15.32
CA GLY A 222 10.04 -4.82 -13.98
C GLY A 222 9.16 -3.86 -13.16
N ALA A 223 9.46 -2.55 -13.21
CA ALA A 223 8.67 -1.54 -12.55
C ALA A 223 7.25 -1.44 -13.12
N GLU A 224 7.07 -1.48 -14.44
CA GLU A 224 5.76 -1.53 -15.09
C GLU A 224 4.89 -2.67 -14.54
N LYS A 225 5.42 -3.89 -14.48
CA LYS A 225 4.66 -5.05 -13.96
C LYS A 225 4.33 -4.92 -12.48
N ALA A 226 5.23 -4.36 -11.68
CA ALA A 226 4.93 -4.06 -10.28
C ALA A 226 3.79 -3.03 -10.15
N PHE A 227 3.73 -2.01 -11.02
CA PHE A 227 2.61 -1.05 -11.02
C PHE A 227 1.29 -1.68 -11.46
N TRP A 228 1.27 -2.64 -12.38
CA TRP A 228 0.06 -3.40 -12.70
C TRP A 228 -0.52 -4.12 -11.49
N TYR A 229 0.33 -4.69 -10.65
CA TYR A 229 -0.13 -5.26 -9.37
C TYR A 229 -0.78 -4.20 -8.47
N LEU A 230 -0.16 -3.01 -8.35
CA LEU A 230 -0.72 -1.91 -7.55
C LEU A 230 -2.05 -1.38 -8.13
N VAL A 231 -2.23 -1.41 -9.44
CA VAL A 231 -3.52 -1.11 -10.10
C VAL A 231 -4.61 -2.05 -9.61
N VAL A 232 -4.33 -3.35 -9.54
CA VAL A 232 -5.30 -4.35 -9.04
C VAL A 232 -5.68 -4.05 -7.60
N LEU A 233 -4.71 -3.73 -6.74
CA LEU A 233 -4.97 -3.38 -5.34
C LEU A 233 -5.82 -2.11 -5.19
N ALA A 234 -5.50 -1.07 -5.96
CA ALA A 234 -6.26 0.17 -5.96
C ALA A 234 -7.69 -0.04 -6.47
N PHE A 235 -7.89 -0.90 -7.46
CA PHE A 235 -9.21 -1.29 -7.95
C PHE A 235 -10.04 -2.04 -6.91
N ILE A 236 -9.43 -3.00 -6.21
CA ILE A 236 -10.09 -3.69 -5.09
C ILE A 236 -10.49 -2.68 -4.01
N GLY A 237 -9.60 -1.74 -3.68
CA GLY A 237 -9.89 -0.66 -2.73
C GLY A 237 -11.03 0.23 -3.17
N LEU A 238 -11.12 0.55 -4.47
CA LEU A 238 -12.23 1.30 -5.04
C LEU A 238 -13.57 0.55 -4.86
N ILE A 239 -13.59 -0.75 -5.15
CA ILE A 239 -14.79 -1.57 -4.92
C ILE A 239 -15.17 -1.55 -3.43
N CYS A 240 -14.22 -1.74 -2.53
CA CYS A 240 -14.45 -1.69 -1.08
C CYS A 240 -15.03 -0.34 -0.65
N SER A 241 -14.55 0.77 -1.22
CA SER A 241 -15.00 2.11 -0.86
C SER A 241 -16.49 2.38 -1.15
N LEU A 242 -17.07 1.68 -2.14
CA LEU A 242 -18.48 1.80 -2.49
C LEU A 242 -19.39 1.27 -1.37
N PHE A 243 -18.94 0.31 -0.59
CA PHE A 243 -19.69 -0.31 0.50
C PHE A 243 -19.57 0.43 1.84
N VAL A 244 -18.79 1.51 1.92
CA VAL A 244 -18.65 2.31 3.13
C VAL A 244 -19.98 2.96 3.49
N LYS A 245 -20.40 2.80 4.77
CA LYS A 245 -21.60 3.43 5.34
C LYS A 245 -21.16 4.47 6.38
N LYS A 246 -22.01 5.50 6.55
CA LYS A 246 -21.81 6.46 7.64
C LYS A 246 -21.99 5.76 9.00
N PRO A 247 -21.24 6.17 10.04
CA PRO A 247 -21.50 5.70 11.40
C PRO A 247 -22.97 5.97 11.77
N LYS A 248 -23.61 5.03 12.48
CA LYS A 248 -24.86 5.34 13.16
C LYS A 248 -24.49 6.27 14.32
N VAL A 249 -24.92 7.50 14.24
CA VAL A 249 -24.88 8.40 15.40
C VAL A 249 -26.05 7.93 16.29
N ASP A 250 -25.74 7.15 17.32
CA ASP A 250 -26.69 6.92 18.41
C ASP A 250 -26.78 8.25 19.18
N ASN A 251 -27.92 8.93 19.03
CA ASN A 251 -28.29 10.09 19.82
C ASN A 251 -28.53 9.70 21.26
#